data_7447cbe12852367b43c818d4a72d5536
#
_entry.id   7447cbe12852367b43c818d4a72d5536
#
_cell.length_a   1.000
_cell.length_b   1.000
_cell.length_c   1.000
_cell.angle_alpha   90.00
_cell.angle_beta   90.00
_cell.angle_gamma   90.00
#
_symmetry.space_group_name_H-M   'P 1'
#
loop_
_entity.id
_entity.type
_entity.pdbx_description
1 polymer ?
#
loop_
_entity_poly.entity_id
_entity_poly.type
_entity_poly.pdbx_seq_one_letter_code
_entity_poly.pdbx_strand_id
1 'polypeptide(L)'
;MRQNGLSLSISIKHIIMINNYSLSDISSQVRRDIVRMVNMAASGHPGGSLSSTDILTVLFFSEMNHDPKVWRRDGKGKDMFFLSAGHLSPVFYSVLARSGYFPVSELASFRKQGSRLQGHPSVERGLPGVHVASGSLGQGLSVACGAAITKRLSGEENFVYVLCGDGESEEGQIWEAAMFAAHNKLSRLIAITDWNGQQIDGPTDSVMSLGDLEAKWKAFGWEVIVADGHDLDAISAAYKQAKAGSQNGKPKMILMKTHMGMNVDFMQGTHHWHGKAPNADQTANALSQLKETIGDF
;
A
#
# COMPACT_ATOMS: atom_id res chain seq x y z
N MET A 1 35.45 20.58 -38.43
CA MET A 1 34.39 21.08 -37.56
C MET A 1 33.23 20.07 -37.61
N ARG A 2 33.12 19.22 -36.62
CA ARG A 2 31.96 18.32 -36.42
C ARG A 2 31.36 18.67 -35.06
N GLN A 3 30.15 19.19 -35.05
CA GLN A 3 29.38 19.48 -33.85
C GLN A 3 28.83 18.19 -33.30
N ASN A 4 29.23 17.87 -32.07
CA ASN A 4 28.60 16.79 -31.28
C ASN A 4 27.30 17.34 -30.68
N GLY A 5 26.16 16.94 -31.22
CA GLY A 5 24.85 17.12 -30.63
C GLY A 5 24.60 16.07 -29.56
N LEU A 6 24.72 16.42 -28.28
CA LEU A 6 24.18 15.63 -27.18
C LEU A 6 22.65 15.73 -27.20
N SER A 7 21.99 14.68 -27.67
CA SER A 7 20.56 14.48 -27.50
C SER A 7 20.30 14.10 -26.04
N LEU A 8 19.86 15.06 -25.24
CA LEU A 8 19.22 14.80 -23.95
C LEU A 8 17.83 14.22 -24.23
N SER A 9 17.71 12.90 -24.18
CA SER A 9 16.40 12.25 -24.12
C SER A 9 15.81 12.50 -22.72
N ILE A 10 15.00 13.53 -22.60
CA ILE A 10 14.14 13.74 -21.44
C ILE A 10 13.10 12.62 -21.50
N SER A 11 13.29 11.59 -20.68
CA SER A 11 12.25 10.59 -20.41
C SER A 11 11.07 11.32 -19.79
N ILE A 12 10.01 11.52 -20.58
CA ILE A 12 8.73 12.05 -20.08
C ILE A 12 8.16 10.97 -19.17
N LYS A 13 8.43 11.08 -17.87
CA LYS A 13 7.73 10.34 -16.83
C LYS A 13 6.26 10.74 -16.94
N HIS A 14 5.41 9.78 -17.30
CA HIS A 14 3.97 9.93 -17.17
C HIS A 14 3.64 10.00 -15.68
N ILE A 15 3.73 11.20 -15.12
CA ILE A 15 3.09 11.52 -13.85
C ILE A 15 1.60 11.48 -14.18
N ILE A 16 0.89 10.49 -13.64
CA ILE A 16 -0.57 10.52 -13.63
C ILE A 16 -0.96 11.61 -12.64
N MET A 17 -0.95 12.85 -13.10
CA MET A 17 -1.47 13.98 -12.36
C MET A 17 -2.99 13.90 -12.44
N ILE A 18 -3.65 13.55 -11.35
CA ILE A 18 -5.07 13.86 -11.22
C ILE A 18 -5.15 15.37 -11.07
N ASN A 19 -5.41 16.07 -12.20
CA ASN A 19 -5.84 17.46 -12.25
C ASN A 19 -5.17 18.41 -11.23
N ASN A 20 -3.84 18.57 -11.27
CA ASN A 20 -3.09 19.57 -10.48
C ASN A 20 -3.17 19.46 -8.94
N TYR A 21 -3.61 18.35 -8.37
CA TYR A 21 -3.61 18.14 -6.93
C TYR A 21 -2.26 17.66 -6.42
N SER A 22 -1.84 18.16 -5.25
CA SER A 22 -0.65 17.68 -4.56
C SER A 22 -0.87 16.30 -3.94
N LEU A 23 0.21 15.56 -3.66
CA LEU A 23 0.12 14.29 -2.92
C LEU A 23 -0.54 14.49 -1.55
N SER A 24 -0.31 15.63 -0.90
CA SER A 24 -0.98 15.99 0.36
C SER A 24 -2.49 16.16 0.20
N ASP A 25 -2.95 16.79 -0.89
CA ASP A 25 -4.40 16.91 -1.17
C ASP A 25 -5.01 15.53 -1.42
N ILE A 26 -4.33 14.67 -2.18
CA ILE A 26 -4.79 13.31 -2.45
C ILE A 26 -4.85 12.50 -1.15
N SER A 27 -3.82 12.55 -0.30
CA SER A 27 -3.79 11.87 1.00
C SER A 27 -4.94 12.31 1.90
N SER A 28 -5.22 13.62 1.97
CA SER A 28 -6.33 14.14 2.75
C SER A 28 -7.67 13.59 2.26
N GLN A 29 -7.90 13.58 0.93
CA GLN A 29 -9.12 13.06 0.36
C GLN A 29 -9.27 11.53 0.54
N VAL A 30 -8.19 10.78 0.39
CA VAL A 30 -8.19 9.32 0.65
C VAL A 30 -8.59 9.03 2.10
N ARG A 31 -8.10 9.80 3.08
CA ARG A 31 -8.53 9.65 4.47
C ARG A 31 -10.02 9.92 4.66
N ARG A 32 -10.58 10.94 4.00
CA ARG A 32 -12.02 11.19 4.00
C ARG A 32 -12.81 10.02 3.42
N ASP A 33 -12.35 9.48 2.29
CA ASP A 33 -12.99 8.32 1.64
C ASP A 33 -13.01 7.11 2.59
N ILE A 34 -11.90 6.84 3.30
CA ILE A 34 -11.81 5.74 4.28
C ILE A 34 -12.87 5.90 5.37
N VAL A 35 -12.92 7.08 6.01
CA VAL A 35 -13.86 7.35 7.10
C VAL A 35 -15.31 7.20 6.62
N ARG A 36 -15.63 7.74 5.44
CA ARG A 36 -16.96 7.66 4.82
C ARG A 36 -17.36 6.22 4.48
N MET A 37 -16.48 5.47 3.80
CA MET A 37 -16.73 4.06 3.45
C MET A 37 -17.02 3.21 4.68
N VAL A 38 -16.17 3.32 5.70
CA VAL A 38 -16.29 2.49 6.90
C VAL A 38 -17.54 2.86 7.72
N ASN A 39 -17.88 4.14 7.83
CA ASN A 39 -19.13 4.58 8.45
C ASN A 39 -20.36 4.07 7.70
N MET A 40 -20.44 4.28 6.37
CA MET A 40 -21.58 3.86 5.55
C MET A 40 -21.82 2.34 5.57
N ALA A 41 -20.77 1.56 5.73
CA ALA A 41 -20.83 0.11 5.87
C ALA A 41 -21.11 -0.34 7.32
N ALA A 42 -21.00 0.56 8.31
CA ALA A 42 -20.97 0.27 9.75
C ALA A 42 -19.97 -0.87 10.10
N SER A 43 -18.93 -1.03 9.27
CA SER A 43 -17.95 -2.12 9.36
C SER A 43 -16.71 -1.80 8.57
N GLY A 44 -15.52 -2.19 9.06
CA GLY A 44 -14.25 -2.01 8.36
C GLY A 44 -13.10 -1.67 9.30
N HIS A 45 -11.93 -1.44 8.71
CA HIS A 45 -10.68 -1.24 9.45
C HIS A 45 -10.12 0.16 9.16
N PRO A 46 -10.58 1.21 9.87
CA PRO A 46 -10.14 2.57 9.61
C PRO A 46 -8.70 2.82 10.08
N GLY A 47 -8.30 2.27 11.23
CA GLY A 47 -7.02 2.59 11.87
C GLY A 47 -5.81 2.35 10.98
N GLY A 48 -5.60 1.11 10.52
CA GLY A 48 -4.51 0.75 9.61
C GLY A 48 -4.68 1.37 8.21
N SER A 49 -5.92 1.58 7.75
CA SER A 49 -6.16 2.28 6.48
C SER A 49 -5.70 3.74 6.53
N LEU A 50 -5.92 4.44 7.66
CA LEU A 50 -5.45 5.81 7.86
C LEU A 50 -3.93 5.88 8.00
N SER A 51 -3.28 4.90 8.66
CA SER A 51 -1.82 4.86 8.76
C SER A 51 -1.14 4.64 7.42
N SER A 52 -1.68 3.76 6.58
CA SER A 52 -1.09 3.41 5.27
C SER A 52 -1.42 4.41 4.16
N THR A 53 -2.20 5.47 4.45
CA THR A 53 -2.70 6.39 3.42
C THR A 53 -1.57 7.08 2.64
N ASP A 54 -0.59 7.67 3.33
CA ASP A 54 0.52 8.40 2.69
C ASP A 54 1.40 7.45 1.86
N ILE A 55 1.67 6.26 2.41
CA ILE A 55 2.44 5.20 1.76
C ILE A 55 1.84 4.83 0.40
N LEU A 56 0.53 4.53 0.37
CA LEU A 56 -0.15 4.14 -0.86
C LEU A 56 -0.40 5.33 -1.79
N THR A 57 -0.63 6.52 -1.26
CA THR A 57 -0.75 7.73 -2.09
C THR A 57 0.54 7.98 -2.87
N VAL A 58 1.70 7.98 -2.21
CA VAL A 58 2.98 8.16 -2.91
C VAL A 58 3.22 7.04 -3.92
N LEU A 59 2.94 5.79 -3.55
CA LEU A 59 3.13 4.65 -4.44
C LEU A 59 2.30 4.80 -5.72
N PHE A 60 0.99 4.97 -5.60
CA PHE A 60 0.07 4.96 -6.75
C PHE A 60 0.12 6.24 -7.58
N PHE A 61 0.42 7.39 -6.99
CA PHE A 61 0.38 8.68 -7.69
C PHE A 61 1.75 9.24 -8.11
N SER A 62 2.85 8.60 -7.66
CA SER A 62 4.21 9.07 -7.99
C SER A 62 5.16 7.97 -8.43
N GLU A 63 5.17 6.81 -7.78
CA GLU A 63 6.31 5.90 -7.86
C GLU A 63 6.06 4.63 -8.70
N MET A 64 4.83 4.14 -8.76
CA MET A 64 4.46 2.90 -9.45
C MET A 64 4.19 3.13 -10.94
N ASN A 65 4.76 2.28 -11.81
CA ASN A 65 4.43 2.28 -13.23
C ASN A 65 3.18 1.44 -13.49
N HIS A 66 2.02 2.08 -13.42
CA HIS A 66 0.72 1.45 -13.70
C HIS A 66 -0.11 2.31 -14.65
N ASP A 67 -1.13 1.70 -15.27
CA ASP A 67 -2.07 2.41 -16.14
C ASP A 67 -3.44 1.74 -16.03
N PRO A 68 -4.42 2.40 -15.38
CA PRO A 68 -5.76 1.85 -15.21
C PRO A 68 -6.47 1.49 -16.51
N LYS A 69 -6.18 2.21 -17.61
CA LYS A 69 -6.85 2.03 -18.93
C LYS A 69 -6.46 0.74 -19.63
N VAL A 70 -5.25 0.23 -19.34
CA VAL A 70 -4.71 -1.00 -19.94
C VAL A 70 -4.43 -2.08 -18.90
N TRP A 71 -5.09 -1.96 -17.74
CA TRP A 71 -4.90 -2.90 -16.64
C TRP A 71 -5.21 -4.35 -17.05
N ARG A 72 -4.35 -5.25 -16.62
CA ARG A 72 -4.47 -6.70 -16.81
C ARG A 72 -4.20 -7.40 -15.49
N ARG A 73 -4.95 -8.45 -15.19
CA ARG A 73 -4.75 -9.23 -13.96
C ARG A 73 -3.37 -9.89 -13.89
N ASP A 74 -2.80 -10.29 -15.04
CA ASP A 74 -1.45 -10.87 -15.13
C ASP A 74 -0.33 -9.82 -14.94
N GLY A 75 -0.66 -8.54 -14.90
CA GLY A 75 0.27 -7.43 -14.69
C GLY A 75 1.33 -7.26 -15.77
N LYS A 76 1.15 -7.88 -16.96
CA LYS A 76 2.16 -7.86 -18.03
C LYS A 76 2.52 -6.44 -18.46
N GLY A 77 3.82 -6.13 -18.45
CA GLY A 77 4.38 -4.85 -18.89
C GLY A 77 4.16 -3.69 -17.91
N LYS A 78 3.63 -3.95 -16.69
CA LYS A 78 3.38 -2.95 -15.64
C LYS A 78 3.87 -3.46 -14.29
N ASP A 79 4.10 -2.53 -13.36
CA ASP A 79 4.32 -2.90 -11.97
C ASP A 79 3.07 -3.56 -11.39
N MET A 80 3.26 -4.39 -10.37
CA MET A 80 2.17 -5.05 -9.66
C MET A 80 2.19 -4.65 -8.20
N PHE A 81 1.00 -4.46 -7.62
CA PHE A 81 0.83 -4.23 -6.19
C PHE A 81 -0.06 -5.31 -5.57
N PHE A 82 0.35 -5.83 -4.43
CA PHE A 82 -0.39 -6.79 -3.61
C PHE A 82 -0.64 -6.23 -2.22
N LEU A 83 -1.90 -6.22 -1.80
CA LEU A 83 -2.27 -5.90 -0.44
C LEU A 83 -2.28 -7.18 0.39
N SER A 84 -1.20 -7.46 1.15
CA SER A 84 -1.14 -8.64 2.03
C SER A 84 -2.05 -8.46 3.24
N ALA A 85 -1.96 -7.32 3.91
CA ALA A 85 -2.87 -6.91 4.97
C ALA A 85 -4.26 -6.55 4.41
N GLY A 86 -5.01 -7.55 3.96
CA GLY A 86 -6.26 -7.38 3.19
C GLY A 86 -7.35 -6.58 3.90
N HIS A 87 -7.31 -6.49 5.22
CA HIS A 87 -8.21 -5.66 6.01
C HIS A 87 -8.02 -4.16 5.76
N LEU A 88 -6.89 -3.72 5.20
CA LEU A 88 -6.64 -2.34 4.74
C LEU A 88 -7.34 -2.03 3.40
N SER A 89 -8.35 -2.81 3.04
CA SER A 89 -9.14 -2.61 1.82
C SER A 89 -9.72 -1.19 1.65
N PRO A 90 -10.11 -0.43 2.70
CA PRO A 90 -10.61 0.93 2.51
C PRO A 90 -9.60 1.86 1.86
N VAL A 91 -8.35 1.92 2.33
CA VAL A 91 -7.31 2.75 1.69
C VAL A 91 -7.01 2.25 0.28
N PHE A 92 -6.93 0.94 0.08
CA PHE A 92 -6.64 0.36 -1.24
C PHE A 92 -7.71 0.69 -2.27
N TYR A 93 -8.98 0.57 -1.92
CA TYR A 93 -10.06 0.92 -2.83
C TYR A 93 -10.12 2.43 -3.13
N SER A 94 -9.85 3.28 -2.15
CA SER A 94 -9.80 4.71 -2.38
C SER A 94 -8.67 5.08 -3.35
N VAL A 95 -7.44 4.59 -3.17
CA VAL A 95 -6.35 4.90 -4.10
C VAL A 95 -6.59 4.32 -5.49
N LEU A 96 -7.20 3.13 -5.62
CA LEU A 96 -7.58 2.57 -6.91
C LEU A 96 -8.62 3.44 -7.62
N ALA A 97 -9.71 3.81 -6.94
CA ALA A 97 -10.75 4.66 -7.51
C ALA A 97 -10.19 6.03 -7.91
N ARG A 98 -9.44 6.68 -7.01
CA ARG A 98 -8.83 8.00 -7.25
C ARG A 98 -7.76 7.96 -8.34
N SER A 99 -7.07 6.85 -8.56
CA SER A 99 -6.16 6.68 -9.70
C SER A 99 -6.83 6.21 -11.00
N GLY A 100 -8.18 6.05 -11.01
CA GLY A 100 -8.96 5.83 -12.22
C GLY A 100 -9.24 4.38 -12.60
N TYR A 101 -9.04 3.40 -11.71
CA TYR A 101 -9.37 2.01 -11.99
C TYR A 101 -10.88 1.75 -12.07
N PHE A 102 -11.68 2.52 -11.32
CA PHE A 102 -13.14 2.48 -11.34
C PHE A 102 -13.71 3.81 -10.81
N PRO A 103 -15.00 4.09 -11.04
CA PRO A 103 -15.61 5.34 -10.60
C PRO A 103 -15.54 5.55 -9.08
N VAL A 104 -15.17 6.74 -8.64
CA VAL A 104 -15.07 7.12 -7.22
C VAL A 104 -16.41 6.92 -6.50
N SER A 105 -17.54 7.15 -7.17
CA SER A 105 -18.89 6.93 -6.64
C SER A 105 -19.16 5.48 -6.22
N GLU A 106 -18.40 4.50 -6.76
CA GLU A 106 -18.55 3.10 -6.37
C GLU A 106 -18.07 2.84 -4.93
N LEU A 107 -17.22 3.72 -4.35
CA LEU A 107 -16.78 3.64 -2.96
C LEU A 107 -17.97 3.59 -1.99
N ALA A 108 -19.10 4.22 -2.32
CA ALA A 108 -20.34 4.17 -1.56
C ALA A 108 -20.95 2.74 -1.43
N SER A 109 -20.45 1.78 -2.21
CA SER A 109 -20.90 0.39 -2.18
C SER A 109 -20.05 -0.53 -1.30
N PHE A 110 -19.02 0.00 -0.62
CA PHE A 110 -18.11 -0.79 0.23
C PHE A 110 -18.86 -1.71 1.18
N ARG A 111 -18.52 -3.00 1.19
CA ARG A 111 -19.12 -4.08 1.98
C ARG A 111 -20.64 -4.30 1.79
N LYS A 112 -21.28 -3.65 0.83
CA LYS A 112 -22.69 -3.94 0.53
C LYS A 112 -22.82 -5.26 -0.21
N GLN A 113 -23.95 -5.94 -0.01
CA GLN A 113 -24.24 -7.18 -0.72
C GLN A 113 -24.20 -6.95 -2.25
N GLY A 114 -23.51 -7.82 -2.97
CA GLY A 114 -23.38 -7.72 -4.42
C GLY A 114 -22.29 -6.75 -4.90
N SER A 115 -21.72 -5.91 -4.04
CA SER A 115 -20.63 -5.01 -4.40
C SER A 115 -19.35 -5.74 -4.79
N ARG A 116 -18.52 -5.12 -5.65
CA ARG A 116 -17.15 -5.56 -5.94
C ARG A 116 -16.18 -5.19 -4.82
N LEU A 117 -16.53 -4.16 -4.02
CA LEU A 117 -15.72 -3.64 -2.92
C LEU A 117 -15.98 -4.45 -1.64
N GLN A 118 -15.45 -5.67 -1.62
CA GLN A 118 -15.57 -6.58 -0.49
C GLN A 118 -14.77 -6.10 0.72
N GLY A 119 -15.11 -6.60 1.91
CA GLY A 119 -14.38 -6.24 3.15
C GLY A 119 -12.89 -6.57 3.12
N HIS A 120 -12.52 -7.60 2.36
CA HIS A 120 -11.16 -7.94 1.95
C HIS A 120 -11.14 -8.06 0.43
N PRO A 121 -10.08 -7.65 -0.27
CA PRO A 121 -10.05 -7.71 -1.72
C PRO A 121 -10.30 -9.11 -2.27
N SER A 122 -11.15 -9.21 -3.30
CA SER A 122 -11.47 -10.46 -3.99
C SER A 122 -11.38 -10.28 -5.49
N VAL A 123 -10.89 -11.32 -6.17
CA VAL A 123 -10.79 -11.35 -7.65
C VAL A 123 -12.05 -11.86 -8.31
N GLU A 124 -12.96 -12.45 -7.55
CA GLU A 124 -14.17 -13.13 -8.06
C GLU A 124 -15.07 -12.19 -8.87
N ARG A 125 -15.19 -10.93 -8.42
CA ARG A 125 -16.05 -9.93 -9.06
C ARG A 125 -15.33 -9.02 -10.04
N GLY A 126 -14.08 -9.35 -10.40
CA GLY A 126 -13.35 -8.68 -11.47
C GLY A 126 -13.02 -7.21 -11.22
N LEU A 127 -12.81 -6.80 -9.96
CA LEU A 127 -12.43 -5.42 -9.66
C LEU A 127 -11.05 -5.10 -10.26
N PRO A 128 -10.94 -4.10 -11.16
CA PRO A 128 -9.66 -3.69 -11.71
C PRO A 128 -8.70 -3.20 -10.61
N GLY A 129 -7.42 -3.51 -10.74
CA GLY A 129 -6.39 -3.18 -9.74
C GLY A 129 -6.16 -4.28 -8.71
N VAL A 130 -7.07 -5.25 -8.57
CA VAL A 130 -6.96 -6.38 -7.64
C VAL A 130 -6.42 -7.61 -8.38
N HIS A 131 -5.17 -7.99 -8.12
CA HIS A 131 -4.51 -9.13 -8.75
C HIS A 131 -4.83 -10.46 -8.06
N VAL A 132 -5.02 -10.44 -6.73
CA VAL A 132 -5.26 -11.63 -5.91
C VAL A 132 -6.23 -11.30 -4.77
N ALA A 133 -6.96 -12.28 -4.30
CA ALA A 133 -7.73 -12.18 -3.06
C ALA A 133 -6.78 -12.15 -1.86
N SER A 134 -7.12 -11.37 -0.85
CA SER A 134 -6.35 -11.28 0.40
C SER A 134 -7.27 -11.24 1.62
N GLY A 135 -6.69 -11.35 2.82
CA GLY A 135 -7.44 -11.41 4.10
C GLY A 135 -6.86 -12.46 5.06
N SER A 136 -6.29 -13.56 4.53
CA SER A 136 -5.43 -14.44 5.31
C SER A 136 -4.06 -13.80 5.39
N LEU A 137 -3.67 -13.34 6.58
CA LEU A 137 -2.41 -12.65 6.81
C LEU A 137 -1.21 -13.55 6.51
N GLY A 138 -0.09 -12.95 6.14
CA GLY A 138 1.15 -13.64 5.79
C GLY A 138 1.21 -14.20 4.36
N GLN A 139 0.08 -14.35 3.65
CA GLN A 139 0.05 -15.01 2.34
C GLN A 139 0.50 -14.10 1.20
N GLY A 140 0.23 -12.79 1.29
CA GLY A 140 0.47 -11.85 0.20
C GLY A 140 1.93 -11.73 -0.21
N LEU A 141 2.87 -11.83 0.74
CA LEU A 141 4.31 -11.80 0.43
C LEU A 141 4.73 -13.01 -0.43
N SER A 142 4.20 -14.20 -0.14
CA SER A 142 4.46 -15.41 -0.95
C SER A 142 3.93 -15.27 -2.37
N VAL A 143 2.73 -14.69 -2.52
CA VAL A 143 2.14 -14.40 -3.84
C VAL A 143 3.00 -13.40 -4.61
N ALA A 144 3.47 -12.35 -3.94
CA ALA A 144 4.36 -11.34 -4.53
C ALA A 144 5.70 -11.95 -4.98
N CYS A 145 6.25 -12.91 -4.22
CA CYS A 145 7.43 -13.69 -4.65
C CYS A 145 7.18 -14.43 -5.96
N GLY A 146 6.03 -15.11 -6.10
CA GLY A 146 5.63 -15.80 -7.32
C GLY A 146 5.51 -14.85 -8.52
N ALA A 147 4.89 -13.69 -8.32
CA ALA A 147 4.77 -12.65 -9.34
C ALA A 147 6.14 -12.11 -9.76
N ALA A 148 7.05 -11.86 -8.81
CA ALA A 148 8.41 -11.39 -9.10
C ALA A 148 9.23 -12.41 -9.90
N ILE A 149 9.09 -13.72 -9.59
CA ILE A 149 9.69 -14.79 -10.39
C ILE A 149 9.12 -14.79 -11.80
N THR A 150 7.79 -14.72 -11.93
CA THR A 150 7.12 -14.71 -13.24
C THR A 150 7.62 -13.57 -14.10
N LYS A 151 7.71 -12.35 -13.57
CA LYS A 151 8.27 -11.20 -14.29
C LYS A 151 9.71 -11.44 -14.73
N ARG A 152 10.55 -11.95 -13.85
CA ARG A 152 11.95 -12.26 -14.18
C ARG A 152 12.05 -13.31 -15.30
N LEU A 153 11.28 -14.39 -15.24
CA LEU A 153 11.26 -15.44 -16.26
C LEU A 153 10.72 -14.94 -17.59
N SER A 154 9.84 -13.95 -17.57
CA SER A 154 9.30 -13.28 -18.77
C SER A 154 10.22 -12.18 -19.32
N GLY A 155 11.39 -11.94 -18.70
CA GLY A 155 12.30 -10.86 -19.09
C GLY A 155 11.76 -9.44 -18.79
N GLU A 156 10.78 -9.30 -17.92
CA GLU A 156 10.20 -8.01 -17.55
C GLU A 156 11.04 -7.33 -16.45
N GLU A 157 11.22 -6.02 -16.60
CA GLU A 157 11.95 -5.20 -15.61
C GLU A 157 11.05 -4.46 -14.62
N ASN A 158 9.77 -4.74 -14.63
CA ASN A 158 8.80 -4.14 -13.74
C ASN A 158 8.96 -4.61 -12.30
N PHE A 159 8.57 -3.74 -11.37
CA PHE A 159 8.62 -4.03 -9.93
C PHE A 159 7.35 -4.74 -9.45
N VAL A 160 7.50 -5.48 -8.37
CA VAL A 160 6.40 -6.06 -7.60
C VAL A 160 6.44 -5.46 -6.20
N TYR A 161 5.34 -4.81 -5.82
CA TYR A 161 5.16 -4.21 -4.50
C TYR A 161 4.18 -5.03 -3.67
N VAL A 162 4.41 -5.12 -2.37
CA VAL A 162 3.49 -5.75 -1.42
C VAL A 162 3.46 -4.97 -0.12
N LEU A 163 2.25 -4.65 0.37
CA LEU A 163 2.06 -4.00 1.67
C LEU A 163 1.63 -5.03 2.70
N CYS A 164 2.42 -5.14 3.77
CA CYS A 164 2.18 -5.96 4.95
C CYS A 164 1.94 -5.06 6.18
N GLY A 165 1.25 -5.58 7.18
CA GLY A 165 1.22 -4.98 8.51
C GLY A 165 2.42 -5.44 9.37
N ASP A 166 2.72 -4.69 10.44
CA ASP A 166 3.72 -5.12 11.41
C ASP A 166 3.25 -6.35 12.21
N GLY A 167 2.03 -6.34 12.74
CA GLY A 167 1.44 -7.51 13.40
C GLY A 167 1.32 -8.72 12.46
N GLU A 168 1.18 -8.52 11.14
CA GLU A 168 1.24 -9.60 10.15
C GLU A 168 2.62 -10.28 10.13
N SER A 169 3.69 -9.61 10.55
CA SER A 169 5.02 -10.18 10.65
C SER A 169 5.16 -11.20 11.79
N GLU A 170 4.14 -11.40 12.61
CA GLU A 170 4.05 -12.48 13.58
C GLU A 170 3.74 -13.84 12.91
N GLU A 171 3.21 -13.81 11.67
CA GLU A 171 2.92 -15.02 10.89
C GLU A 171 4.20 -15.70 10.37
N GLY A 172 4.34 -17.02 10.60
CA GLY A 172 5.49 -17.80 10.13
C GLY A 172 5.69 -17.74 8.63
N GLN A 173 4.59 -17.67 7.86
CA GLN A 173 4.60 -17.58 6.41
C GLN A 173 5.36 -16.36 5.87
N ILE A 174 5.40 -15.24 6.59
CA ILE A 174 6.20 -14.07 6.22
C ILE A 174 7.68 -14.44 6.15
N TRP A 175 8.18 -15.19 7.14
CA TRP A 175 9.59 -15.55 7.23
C TRP A 175 9.98 -16.66 6.24
N GLU A 176 9.06 -17.58 5.94
CA GLU A 176 9.24 -18.56 4.85
C GLU A 176 9.38 -17.84 3.50
N ALA A 177 8.49 -16.89 3.22
CA ALA A 177 8.57 -16.06 2.00
C ALA A 177 9.83 -15.19 1.96
N ALA A 178 10.26 -14.66 3.12
CA ALA A 178 11.48 -13.87 3.24
C ALA A 178 12.72 -14.68 2.84
N MET A 179 12.88 -15.91 3.36
CA MET A 179 13.97 -16.82 2.98
C MET A 179 13.93 -17.14 1.49
N PHE A 180 12.75 -17.45 0.98
CA PHE A 180 12.55 -17.79 -0.44
C PHE A 180 12.94 -16.61 -1.36
N ALA A 181 12.52 -15.40 -1.04
CA ALA A 181 12.82 -14.21 -1.83
C ALA A 181 14.32 -13.90 -1.88
N ALA A 182 14.99 -13.99 -0.74
CA ALA A 182 16.44 -13.78 -0.62
C ALA A 182 17.23 -14.85 -1.38
N HIS A 183 16.89 -16.15 -1.20
CA HIS A 183 17.52 -17.25 -1.92
C HIS A 183 17.41 -17.09 -3.43
N ASN A 184 16.23 -16.72 -3.91
CA ASN A 184 15.96 -16.51 -5.32
C ASN A 184 16.42 -15.14 -5.86
N LYS A 185 17.04 -14.31 -5.03
CA LYS A 185 17.56 -12.99 -5.42
C LYS A 185 16.51 -12.11 -6.11
N LEU A 186 15.31 -12.00 -5.54
CA LEU A 186 14.18 -11.26 -6.11
C LEU A 186 14.37 -9.74 -5.92
N SER A 187 15.36 -9.18 -6.59
CA SER A 187 15.80 -7.79 -6.38
C SER A 187 14.79 -6.72 -6.82
N ARG A 188 13.77 -7.09 -7.60
CA ARG A 188 12.67 -6.21 -8.01
C ARG A 188 11.39 -6.43 -7.18
N LEU A 189 11.47 -7.22 -6.11
CA LEU A 189 10.44 -7.32 -5.08
C LEU A 189 10.71 -6.27 -4.01
N ILE A 190 9.73 -5.39 -3.79
CA ILE A 190 9.75 -4.34 -2.77
C ILE A 190 8.58 -4.60 -1.83
N ALA A 191 8.87 -5.13 -0.66
CA ALA A 191 7.90 -5.25 0.42
C ALA A 191 7.92 -3.98 1.28
N ILE A 192 6.76 -3.60 1.76
CA ILE A 192 6.54 -2.45 2.63
C ILE A 192 5.84 -2.96 3.90
N THR A 193 6.29 -2.53 5.06
CA THR A 193 5.59 -2.76 6.33
C THR A 193 5.01 -1.45 6.84
N ASP A 194 3.69 -1.40 7.04
CA ASP A 194 3.04 -0.37 7.84
C ASP A 194 3.37 -0.64 9.31
N TRP A 195 4.45 0.00 9.79
CA TRP A 195 4.98 -0.23 11.14
C TRP A 195 4.39 0.77 12.12
N ASN A 196 3.14 0.51 12.51
CA ASN A 196 2.36 1.40 13.39
C ASN A 196 2.38 0.97 14.87
N GLY A 197 2.98 -0.18 15.20
CA GLY A 197 3.13 -0.70 16.55
C GLY A 197 1.83 -1.25 17.17
N GLN A 198 0.79 -1.47 16.36
CA GLN A 198 -0.52 -1.91 16.85
C GLN A 198 -1.05 -3.09 16.03
N GLN A 199 -1.66 -4.04 16.70
CA GLN A 199 -2.48 -5.10 16.10
C GLN A 199 -3.86 -5.11 16.77
N ILE A 200 -4.76 -5.99 16.35
CA ILE A 200 -6.17 -5.99 16.80
C ILE A 200 -6.34 -6.12 18.31
N ASP A 201 -5.47 -6.87 18.98
CA ASP A 201 -5.57 -7.19 20.41
C ASP A 201 -4.79 -6.22 21.30
N GLY A 202 -3.97 -5.34 20.72
CA GLY A 202 -3.17 -4.39 21.49
C GLY A 202 -1.91 -3.90 20.75
N PRO A 203 -1.01 -3.20 21.47
CA PRO A 203 0.33 -2.92 20.97
C PRO A 203 1.08 -4.21 20.64
N THR A 204 1.79 -4.24 19.50
CA THR A 204 2.56 -5.44 19.08
C THR A 204 3.55 -5.90 20.16
N ASP A 205 4.22 -4.96 20.83
CA ASP A 205 5.17 -5.30 21.92
C ASP A 205 4.52 -5.95 23.13
N SER A 206 3.21 -5.75 23.33
CA SER A 206 2.48 -6.35 24.46
C SER A 206 1.83 -7.68 24.11
N VAL A 207 1.47 -7.89 22.85
CA VAL A 207 0.80 -9.12 22.38
C VAL A 207 1.83 -10.17 21.95
N MET A 208 2.68 -9.83 20.97
CA MET A 208 3.81 -10.65 20.55
C MET A 208 4.89 -9.73 19.95
N SER A 209 5.89 -9.39 20.77
CA SER A 209 6.91 -8.45 20.37
C SER A 209 7.67 -8.89 19.12
N LEU A 210 7.77 -8.00 18.16
CA LEU A 210 8.57 -8.19 16.95
C LEU A 210 10.07 -8.04 17.22
N GLY A 211 10.48 -7.56 18.42
CA GLY A 211 11.87 -7.27 18.74
C GLY A 211 12.49 -6.29 17.74
N ASP A 212 13.74 -6.50 17.37
CA ASP A 212 14.40 -5.70 16.32
C ASP A 212 13.97 -6.20 14.94
N LEU A 213 12.90 -5.61 14.41
CA LEU A 213 12.34 -5.98 13.10
C LEU A 213 13.31 -5.68 11.96
N GLU A 214 14.08 -4.61 12.06
CA GLU A 214 15.09 -4.24 11.05
C GLU A 214 16.22 -5.28 11.00
N ALA A 215 16.75 -5.68 12.14
CA ALA A 215 17.79 -6.73 12.23
C ALA A 215 17.28 -8.07 11.72
N LYS A 216 16.02 -8.44 12.01
CA LYS A 216 15.40 -9.67 11.48
C LYS A 216 15.39 -9.69 9.95
N TRP A 217 14.85 -8.66 9.29
CA TRP A 217 14.84 -8.61 7.84
C TRP A 217 16.24 -8.64 7.22
N LYS A 218 17.20 -7.93 7.84
CA LYS A 218 18.61 -7.97 7.41
C LYS A 218 19.20 -9.38 7.55
N ALA A 219 18.90 -10.09 8.64
CA ALA A 219 19.37 -11.46 8.86
C ALA A 219 18.80 -12.45 7.84
N PHE A 220 17.57 -12.20 7.32
CA PHE A 220 16.98 -12.95 6.23
C PHE A 220 17.53 -12.58 4.84
N GLY A 221 18.54 -11.69 4.76
CA GLY A 221 19.24 -11.36 3.52
C GLY A 221 18.59 -10.23 2.69
N TRP A 222 17.63 -9.51 3.26
CA TRP A 222 16.98 -8.36 2.61
C TRP A 222 17.79 -7.09 2.79
N GLU A 223 17.69 -6.20 1.82
CA GLU A 223 18.07 -4.80 2.00
C GLU A 223 16.91 -4.07 2.69
N VAL A 224 17.21 -3.41 3.82
CA VAL A 224 16.20 -2.76 4.65
C VAL A 224 16.38 -1.25 4.60
N ILE A 225 15.28 -0.56 4.37
CA ILE A 225 15.17 0.90 4.37
C ILE A 225 14.15 1.26 5.46
N VAL A 226 14.48 2.19 6.34
CA VAL A 226 13.57 2.70 7.37
C VAL A 226 13.22 4.14 7.01
N ALA A 227 11.93 4.48 7.01
CA ALA A 227 11.47 5.82 6.68
C ALA A 227 10.30 6.25 7.57
N ASP A 228 10.07 7.56 7.68
CA ASP A 228 8.84 8.12 8.21
C ASP A 228 7.72 7.88 7.19
N GLY A 229 6.70 7.11 7.59
CA GLY A 229 5.56 6.73 6.73
C GLY A 229 4.49 7.83 6.61
N HIS A 230 4.73 9.02 7.18
CA HIS A 230 3.86 10.20 7.07
C HIS A 230 4.54 11.40 6.42
N ASP A 231 5.85 11.33 6.16
CA ASP A 231 6.57 12.31 5.37
C ASP A 231 6.59 11.86 3.89
N LEU A 232 5.84 12.57 3.05
CA LEU A 232 5.67 12.23 1.63
C LEU A 232 7.01 12.23 0.85
N ASP A 233 7.94 13.11 1.21
CA ASP A 233 9.26 13.18 0.58
C ASP A 233 10.15 12.02 1.04
N ALA A 234 10.11 11.68 2.34
CA ALA A 234 10.82 10.52 2.87
C ALA A 234 10.30 9.20 2.28
N ILE A 235 8.98 9.05 2.13
CA ILE A 235 8.35 7.90 1.46
C ILE A 235 8.82 7.78 0.00
N SER A 236 8.78 8.90 -0.75
CA SER A 236 9.23 8.92 -2.16
C SER A 236 10.73 8.58 -2.25
N ALA A 237 11.56 9.13 -1.36
CA ALA A 237 12.98 8.82 -1.30
C ALA A 237 13.24 7.33 -1.03
N ALA A 238 12.49 6.72 -0.10
CA ALA A 238 12.59 5.30 0.21
C ALA A 238 12.23 4.40 -0.98
N TYR A 239 11.17 4.70 -1.71
CA TYR A 239 10.84 3.97 -2.94
C TYR A 239 11.91 4.13 -4.02
N LYS A 240 12.43 5.33 -4.22
CA LYS A 240 13.51 5.59 -5.20
C LYS A 240 14.78 4.83 -4.83
N GLN A 241 15.16 4.82 -3.56
CA GLN A 241 16.29 4.05 -3.05
C GLN A 241 16.10 2.56 -3.29
N ALA A 242 14.94 2.01 -2.96
CA ALA A 242 14.61 0.59 -3.18
C ALA A 242 14.72 0.21 -4.67
N LYS A 243 14.21 1.05 -5.57
CA LYS A 243 14.29 0.83 -7.03
C LYS A 243 15.73 0.91 -7.53
N ALA A 244 16.53 1.87 -7.07
CA ALA A 244 17.94 2.04 -7.45
C ALA A 244 18.77 0.81 -7.06
N GLY A 245 18.47 0.17 -5.93
CA GLY A 245 19.14 -1.05 -5.45
C GLY A 245 18.77 -2.32 -6.21
N SER A 246 17.93 -2.28 -7.24
CA SER A 246 17.41 -3.47 -7.92
C SER A 246 18.46 -4.36 -8.61
N GLN A 247 19.70 -3.90 -8.78
CA GLN A 247 20.78 -4.68 -9.40
C GLN A 247 21.63 -5.47 -8.41
N ASN A 248 21.43 -5.31 -7.10
CA ASN A 248 22.29 -5.94 -6.08
C ASN A 248 21.89 -7.37 -5.69
N GLY A 249 20.86 -7.93 -6.32
CA GLY A 249 20.38 -9.28 -6.07
C GLY A 249 19.61 -9.47 -4.74
N LYS A 250 19.32 -8.41 -3.98
CA LYS A 250 18.59 -8.49 -2.72
C LYS A 250 17.16 -7.98 -2.88
N PRO A 251 16.14 -8.68 -2.35
CA PRO A 251 14.81 -8.09 -2.19
C PRO A 251 14.85 -6.91 -1.21
N LYS A 252 13.87 -6.01 -1.30
CA LYS A 252 13.81 -4.77 -0.51
C LYS A 252 12.67 -4.84 0.48
N MET A 253 12.96 -4.46 1.74
CA MET A 253 11.96 -4.20 2.77
C MET A 253 12.01 -2.73 3.14
N ILE A 254 10.90 -2.03 3.01
CA ILE A 254 10.76 -0.65 3.50
C ILE A 254 9.91 -0.71 4.77
N LEU A 255 10.51 -0.42 5.90
CA LEU A 255 9.84 -0.31 7.19
C LEU A 255 9.36 1.13 7.35
N MET A 256 8.07 1.38 7.14
CA MET A 256 7.44 2.69 7.23
C MET A 256 6.93 2.91 8.65
N LYS A 257 7.60 3.75 9.43
CA LYS A 257 7.12 4.12 10.76
C LYS A 257 5.89 5.01 10.63
N THR A 258 4.78 4.54 11.18
CA THR A 258 3.47 5.18 11.06
C THR A 258 2.75 5.25 12.41
N HIS A 259 1.58 5.88 12.40
CA HIS A 259 0.66 5.91 13.53
C HIS A 259 -0.71 5.41 13.08
N MET A 260 -1.22 4.34 13.73
CA MET A 260 -2.58 3.88 13.50
C MET A 260 -3.57 5.04 13.67
N GLY A 261 -4.53 5.19 12.76
CA GLY A 261 -5.55 6.24 12.86
C GLY A 261 -5.04 7.66 12.56
N MET A 262 -3.94 7.81 11.82
CA MET A 262 -3.28 9.08 11.52
C MET A 262 -4.24 10.16 11.02
N ASN A 263 -4.11 11.37 11.59
CA ASN A 263 -4.89 12.59 11.32
C ASN A 263 -6.35 12.56 11.82
N VAL A 264 -6.72 11.60 12.68
CA VAL A 264 -7.98 11.61 13.41
C VAL A 264 -7.65 11.44 14.89
N ASP A 265 -7.74 12.51 15.68
CA ASP A 265 -7.22 12.63 17.06
C ASP A 265 -7.64 11.48 17.99
N PHE A 266 -8.93 11.12 17.98
CA PHE A 266 -9.46 10.04 18.83
C PHE A 266 -9.17 8.62 18.31
N MET A 267 -8.61 8.49 17.11
CA MET A 267 -8.19 7.20 16.51
C MET A 267 -6.68 7.00 16.60
N GLN A 268 -5.92 8.09 16.66
CA GLN A 268 -4.48 8.05 16.49
C GLN A 268 -3.76 7.35 17.63
N GLY A 269 -2.87 6.42 17.30
CA GLY A 269 -1.99 5.74 18.25
C GLY A 269 -2.65 4.67 19.11
N THR A 270 -3.87 4.22 18.79
CA THR A 270 -4.58 3.21 19.56
C THR A 270 -5.15 2.08 18.70
N HIS A 271 -5.00 0.84 19.18
CA HIS A 271 -5.56 -0.36 18.55
C HIS A 271 -7.09 -0.41 18.55
N HIS A 272 -7.78 0.37 19.40
CA HIS A 272 -9.23 0.35 19.50
C HIS A 272 -9.96 0.65 18.19
N TRP A 273 -9.28 1.30 17.25
CA TRP A 273 -9.81 1.62 15.93
C TRP A 273 -9.28 0.70 14.83
N HIS A 274 -8.61 -0.39 15.19
CA HIS A 274 -8.13 -1.37 14.22
C HIS A 274 -9.29 -1.90 13.35
N GLY A 275 -10.35 -2.42 13.96
CA GLY A 275 -11.50 -3.01 13.26
C GLY A 275 -12.86 -2.43 13.66
N LYS A 276 -12.92 -1.20 14.17
CA LYS A 276 -14.14 -0.56 14.65
C LYS A 276 -14.57 0.58 13.73
N ALA A 277 -15.83 0.54 13.27
CA ALA A 277 -16.41 1.64 12.50
C ALA A 277 -16.81 2.81 13.41
N PRO A 278 -16.53 4.08 13.00
CA PRO A 278 -17.03 5.25 13.70
C PRO A 278 -18.55 5.39 13.52
N ASN A 279 -19.24 5.84 14.58
CA ASN A 279 -20.65 6.23 14.49
C ASN A 279 -20.81 7.59 13.77
N ALA A 280 -22.06 8.08 13.63
CA ALA A 280 -22.33 9.33 12.91
C ALA A 280 -21.60 10.55 13.51
N ASP A 281 -21.63 10.73 14.85
CA ASP A 281 -20.98 11.86 15.52
C ASP A 281 -19.44 11.77 15.40
N GLN A 282 -18.88 10.58 15.59
CA GLN A 282 -17.45 10.31 15.41
C GLN A 282 -17.01 10.55 13.96
N THR A 283 -17.86 10.19 13.00
CA THR A 283 -17.61 10.44 11.58
C THR A 283 -17.59 11.93 11.28
N ALA A 284 -18.58 12.67 11.77
CA ALA A 284 -18.63 14.13 11.60
C ALA A 284 -17.38 14.80 12.22
N ASN A 285 -16.99 14.37 13.43
CA ASN A 285 -15.77 14.84 14.06
C ASN A 285 -14.51 14.50 13.23
N ALA A 286 -14.34 13.26 12.80
CA ALA A 286 -13.19 12.86 11.96
C ALA A 286 -13.13 13.68 10.66
N LEU A 287 -14.26 13.85 9.96
CA LEU A 287 -14.31 14.60 8.71
C LEU A 287 -14.03 16.11 8.91
N SER A 288 -14.33 16.66 10.09
CA SER A 288 -13.99 18.06 10.41
C SER A 288 -12.47 18.29 10.56
N GLN A 289 -11.72 17.26 10.88
CA GLN A 289 -10.25 17.29 11.00
C GLN A 289 -9.53 17.05 9.67
N LEU A 290 -10.22 16.49 8.68
CA LEU A 290 -9.69 16.09 7.37
C LEU A 290 -10.17 17.08 6.30
N LYS A 291 -9.24 17.80 5.67
CA LYS A 291 -9.58 18.76 4.62
C LYS A 291 -10.18 18.05 3.40
N GLU A 292 -11.35 18.51 2.94
CA GLU A 292 -11.89 18.13 1.63
C GLU A 292 -11.10 18.84 0.53
N THR A 293 -10.59 18.11 -0.44
CA THR A 293 -9.66 18.66 -1.45
C THR A 293 -10.07 18.35 -2.89
N ILE A 294 -10.55 17.13 -3.16
CA ILE A 294 -10.87 16.67 -4.51
C ILE A 294 -12.39 16.43 -4.68
N GLY A 295 -13.11 16.53 -3.59
CA GLY A 295 -14.54 16.26 -3.52
C GLY A 295 -14.86 14.87 -2.97
N ASP A 296 -15.84 14.82 -2.10
CA ASP A 296 -16.37 13.59 -1.51
C ASP A 296 -17.22 12.80 -2.53
N PHE A 297 -17.29 11.46 -2.41
CA PHE A 297 -18.16 10.61 -3.26
C PHE A 297 -19.59 10.56 -2.76
#